data_2854f0f307f070b45f7db9253651cee6
#
_entry.id   2854f0f307f070b45f7db9253651cee6
#
_cell.length_a   1.000
_cell.length_b   1.000
_cell.length_c   1.000
_cell.angle_alpha   90.00
_cell.angle_beta   90.00
_cell.angle_gamma   90.00
#
_symmetry.space_group_name_H-M   'P 1'
#
loop_
_entity.id
_entity.type
_entity.pdbx_description
1 polymer ?
#
loop_
_entity_poly.entity_id
_entity_poly.type
_entity_poly.pdbx_seq_one_letter_code
_entity_poly.pdbx_strand_id
1 'polypeptide(L)'
;KEVAAIQPKILSYNQPELFEYAGAAGGFIDKFGYPFCRGRILNEVEEDKKQYNQSTGIFWASGAAMFIRAETFYKSGGFDGDFFAHMEEIDLCWRIKSRGFKIVYEPQSVVFHLGGGTLSYDSPQKVYLNFRNNLWMLFKNLPKKQFKRVFFTRLVLDGVAALKFLAGLNFTGFMAVVKAHVAFYKNFSALRKKRKTVQHEIVVKQHREMCPKSIMWKFFIQKKKKFSDLDFMI
;
A
#
# COMPACT_ATOMS: atom_id res chain seq x y z
N LYS A 1 21.35 -6.81 -11.11
CA LYS A 1 21.14 -7.62 -9.89
C LYS A 1 20.42 -6.87 -8.75
N GLU A 2 20.40 -5.53 -8.75
CA GLU A 2 19.75 -4.73 -7.69
C GLU A 2 18.21 -4.67 -7.77
N VAL A 3 17.62 -4.84 -8.97
CA VAL A 3 16.17 -4.83 -9.18
C VAL A 3 15.62 -6.22 -8.86
N ALA A 4 14.73 -6.27 -7.86
CA ALA A 4 14.09 -7.50 -7.40
C ALA A 4 12.71 -7.73 -8.02
N ALA A 5 11.96 -6.66 -8.24
CA ALA A 5 10.63 -6.76 -8.83
C ALA A 5 10.37 -5.61 -9.80
N ILE A 6 9.46 -5.86 -10.75
CA ILE A 6 9.03 -4.90 -11.76
C ILE A 6 7.51 -4.94 -11.84
N GLN A 7 6.90 -3.76 -12.01
CA GLN A 7 5.49 -3.60 -12.33
C GLN A 7 5.35 -2.94 -13.70
N PRO A 8 4.55 -3.50 -14.63
CA PRO A 8 4.16 -2.83 -15.86
C PRO A 8 3.21 -1.65 -15.59
N LYS A 9 2.90 -0.87 -16.62
CA LYS A 9 1.76 0.04 -16.62
C LYS A 9 0.47 -0.79 -16.53
N ILE A 10 -0.41 -0.46 -15.60
CA ILE A 10 -1.68 -1.15 -15.44
C ILE A 10 -2.81 -0.19 -15.77
N LEU A 11 -3.54 -0.51 -16.84
CA LEU A 11 -4.70 0.23 -17.32
C LEU A 11 -5.98 -0.55 -17.01
N SER A 12 -7.09 0.15 -16.93
CA SER A 12 -8.41 -0.47 -16.74
C SER A 12 -8.80 -1.24 -18.01
N TYR A 13 -9.26 -2.48 -17.85
CA TYR A 13 -9.78 -3.28 -18.97
C TYR A 13 -11.07 -2.68 -19.54
N ASN A 14 -11.95 -2.16 -18.67
CA ASN A 14 -13.24 -1.61 -19.06
C ASN A 14 -13.15 -0.17 -19.59
N GLN A 15 -12.12 0.58 -19.22
CA GLN A 15 -11.87 1.97 -19.62
C GLN A 15 -10.37 2.13 -19.91
N PRO A 16 -9.89 1.68 -21.08
CA PRO A 16 -8.46 1.57 -21.40
C PRO A 16 -7.69 2.91 -21.35
N GLU A 17 -8.41 4.02 -21.42
CA GLU A 17 -7.87 5.38 -21.28
C GLU A 17 -7.54 5.74 -19.82
N LEU A 18 -8.04 4.99 -18.82
CA LEU A 18 -7.81 5.23 -17.42
C LEU A 18 -6.76 4.29 -16.85
N PHE A 19 -5.97 4.79 -15.90
CA PHE A 19 -5.17 3.90 -15.06
C PHE A 19 -6.08 2.96 -14.26
N GLU A 20 -5.57 1.78 -13.96
CA GLU A 20 -6.31 0.84 -13.11
C GLU A 20 -6.08 1.15 -11.62
N TYR A 21 -7.12 0.97 -10.82
CA TYR A 21 -7.10 1.27 -9.38
C TYR A 21 -5.99 0.52 -8.63
N ALA A 22 -5.76 -0.75 -8.98
CA ALA A 22 -4.83 -1.63 -8.27
C ALA A 22 -3.40 -1.55 -8.85
N GLY A 23 -2.75 -0.40 -8.74
CA GLY A 23 -1.33 -0.27 -9.07
C GLY A 23 -0.98 0.81 -10.10
N ALA A 24 -1.89 1.13 -11.03
CA ALA A 24 -1.73 2.24 -11.99
C ALA A 24 -0.31 2.30 -12.61
N ALA A 25 0.39 3.42 -12.47
CA ALA A 25 1.78 3.63 -12.91
C ALA A 25 2.80 3.47 -11.77
N GLY A 26 2.57 2.49 -10.88
CA GLY A 26 3.44 2.16 -9.76
C GLY A 26 2.96 2.67 -8.41
N GLY A 27 3.22 1.88 -7.38
CA GLY A 27 2.73 2.09 -6.03
C GLY A 27 3.71 2.79 -5.10
N PHE A 28 3.17 3.63 -4.21
CA PHE A 28 3.85 4.37 -3.16
C PHE A 28 3.10 4.25 -1.84
N ILE A 29 3.73 4.60 -0.73
CA ILE A 29 3.06 4.78 0.55
C ILE A 29 3.45 6.12 1.16
N ASP A 30 2.58 6.68 1.99
CA ASP A 30 2.97 7.83 2.82
C ASP A 30 3.61 7.39 4.15
N LYS A 31 4.10 8.36 4.91
CA LYS A 31 4.74 8.12 6.22
C LYS A 31 3.83 7.43 7.25
N PHE A 32 2.52 7.39 7.03
CA PHE A 32 1.54 6.71 7.88
C PHE A 32 1.06 5.38 7.30
N GLY A 33 1.67 4.93 6.19
CA GLY A 33 1.39 3.66 5.53
C GLY A 33 0.14 3.65 4.67
N TYR A 34 -0.40 4.80 4.28
CA TYR A 34 -1.48 4.87 3.31
C TYR A 34 -0.95 4.64 1.90
N PRO A 35 -1.41 3.60 1.19
CA PRO A 35 -0.97 3.33 -0.17
C PRO A 35 -1.65 4.27 -1.16
N PHE A 36 -0.88 4.70 -2.15
CA PHE A 36 -1.35 5.46 -3.31
C PHE A 36 -0.50 5.08 -4.52
N CYS A 37 -0.91 5.49 -5.71
CA CYS A 37 -0.19 5.19 -6.94
C CYS A 37 0.06 6.45 -7.75
N ARG A 38 1.06 6.41 -8.58
CA ARG A 38 1.22 7.36 -9.68
C ARG A 38 0.11 7.07 -10.69
N GLY A 39 -0.84 8.01 -10.83
CA GLY A 39 -2.09 7.83 -11.59
C GLY A 39 -3.32 7.47 -10.74
N ARG A 40 -3.18 7.33 -9.38
CA ARG A 40 -4.34 7.12 -8.50
C ARG A 40 -4.07 7.58 -7.08
N ILE A 41 -4.92 8.43 -6.53
CA ILE A 41 -4.92 8.80 -5.10
C ILE A 41 -6.29 8.50 -4.51
N LEU A 42 -6.34 7.61 -3.54
CA LEU A 42 -7.57 7.07 -2.95
C LEU A 42 -8.50 6.51 -4.05
N ASN A 43 -9.66 7.12 -4.25
CA ASN A 43 -10.67 6.76 -5.26
C ASN A 43 -10.58 7.57 -6.56
N GLU A 44 -9.69 8.57 -6.61
CA GLU A 44 -9.50 9.38 -7.82
C GLU A 44 -8.46 8.71 -8.73
N VAL A 45 -8.89 8.33 -9.91
CA VAL A 45 -8.06 7.69 -10.95
C VAL A 45 -7.81 8.70 -12.06
N GLU A 46 -6.59 8.74 -12.57
CA GLU A 46 -6.20 9.64 -13.66
C GLU A 46 -6.33 8.95 -15.03
N GLU A 47 -6.59 9.76 -16.05
CA GLU A 47 -6.46 9.35 -17.45
C GLU A 47 -4.98 9.19 -17.83
N ASP A 48 -4.63 8.15 -18.60
CA ASP A 48 -3.28 7.98 -19.14
C ASP A 48 -3.06 8.89 -20.36
N LYS A 49 -2.53 10.06 -20.11
CA LYS A 49 -2.06 11.03 -21.13
C LYS A 49 -0.56 10.88 -21.41
N LYS A 50 0.00 9.71 -21.15
CA LYS A 50 1.44 9.39 -21.26
C LYS A 50 2.31 10.20 -20.27
N GLN A 51 1.72 10.84 -19.27
CA GLN A 51 2.40 11.66 -18.26
C GLN A 51 3.35 10.84 -17.36
N TYR A 52 3.19 9.52 -17.31
CA TYR A 52 4.00 8.61 -16.52
C TYR A 52 4.74 7.56 -17.38
N ASN A 53 5.19 7.94 -18.57
CA ASN A 53 5.89 7.06 -19.50
C ASN A 53 7.41 6.97 -19.28
N GLN A 54 7.88 7.26 -18.05
CA GLN A 54 9.27 7.08 -17.66
C GLN A 54 9.40 5.98 -16.61
N SER A 55 10.35 5.07 -16.83
CA SER A 55 10.72 4.06 -15.83
C SER A 55 11.22 4.74 -14.56
N THR A 56 10.78 4.26 -13.40
CA THR A 56 11.15 4.85 -12.11
C THR A 56 11.12 3.84 -10.99
N GLY A 57 11.83 4.14 -9.89
CA GLY A 57 11.71 3.41 -8.64
C GLY A 57 10.33 3.59 -8.02
N ILE A 58 9.74 2.50 -7.52
CA ILE A 58 8.46 2.50 -6.83
C ILE A 58 8.58 1.83 -5.47
N PHE A 59 7.64 2.11 -4.56
CA PHE A 59 7.66 1.48 -3.25
C PHE A 59 7.11 0.05 -3.29
N TRP A 60 6.00 -0.16 -4.00
CA TRP A 60 5.37 -1.47 -4.14
C TRP A 60 4.86 -1.70 -5.56
N ALA A 61 4.91 -2.94 -5.97
CA ALA A 61 4.31 -3.44 -7.19
C ALA A 61 2.99 -4.15 -6.87
N SER A 62 1.99 -3.94 -7.73
CA SER A 62 0.66 -4.54 -7.57
C SER A 62 0.68 -6.04 -7.79
N GLY A 63 -0.02 -6.79 -6.93
CA GLY A 63 -0.26 -8.22 -7.13
C GLY A 63 -0.98 -8.57 -8.42
N ALA A 64 -1.65 -7.60 -9.07
CA ALA A 64 -2.29 -7.79 -10.37
C ALA A 64 -1.29 -8.08 -11.51
N ALA A 65 -0.06 -7.52 -11.43
CA ALA A 65 0.95 -7.68 -12.48
C ALA A 65 2.38 -7.43 -11.94
N MET A 66 2.78 -8.16 -10.91
CA MET A 66 4.14 -8.09 -10.37
C MET A 66 5.01 -9.19 -10.94
N PHE A 67 6.13 -8.80 -11.57
CA PHE A 67 7.22 -9.71 -11.92
C PHE A 67 8.30 -9.63 -10.84
N ILE A 68 8.63 -10.76 -10.23
CA ILE A 68 9.58 -10.80 -9.12
C ILE A 68 10.62 -11.90 -9.33
N ARG A 69 11.87 -11.65 -8.95
CA ARG A 69 12.90 -12.69 -8.94
C ARG A 69 12.57 -13.76 -7.90
N ALA A 70 12.47 -15.01 -8.33
CA ALA A 70 12.12 -16.13 -7.46
C ALA A 70 13.03 -16.21 -6.24
N GLU A 71 14.34 -16.06 -6.42
CA GLU A 71 15.32 -16.07 -5.32
C GLU A 71 14.99 -14.97 -4.27
N THR A 72 14.67 -13.75 -4.71
CA THR A 72 14.33 -12.63 -3.80
C THR A 72 13.00 -12.88 -3.11
N PHE A 73 12.02 -13.42 -3.84
CA PHE A 73 10.72 -13.80 -3.29
C PHE A 73 10.87 -14.76 -2.11
N TYR A 74 11.57 -15.87 -2.33
CA TYR A 74 11.78 -16.89 -1.28
C TYR A 74 12.65 -16.37 -0.13
N LYS A 75 13.75 -15.69 -0.41
CA LYS A 75 14.61 -15.10 0.62
C LYS A 75 13.89 -14.03 1.46
N SER A 76 12.90 -13.36 0.88
CA SER A 76 12.09 -12.39 1.62
C SER A 76 10.91 -13.03 2.35
N GLY A 77 10.77 -14.36 2.32
CA GLY A 77 9.72 -15.11 3.00
C GLY A 77 8.38 -15.13 2.28
N GLY A 78 8.34 -14.77 0.99
CA GLY A 78 7.12 -14.80 0.18
C GLY A 78 6.00 -13.90 0.70
N PHE A 79 4.77 -14.16 0.26
CA PHE A 79 3.58 -13.52 0.83
C PHE A 79 3.30 -14.07 2.24
N ASP A 80 2.94 -13.17 3.14
CA ASP A 80 2.51 -13.55 4.48
C ASP A 80 1.03 -13.98 4.43
N GLY A 81 0.77 -15.28 4.47
CA GLY A 81 -0.57 -15.85 4.33
C GLY A 81 -1.61 -15.36 5.35
N ASP A 82 -1.18 -14.81 6.49
CA ASP A 82 -2.11 -14.25 7.49
C ASP A 82 -2.84 -13.00 6.96
N PHE A 83 -2.33 -12.34 5.92
CA PHE A 83 -3.01 -11.20 5.30
C PHE A 83 -4.29 -11.64 4.57
N PHE A 84 -4.34 -12.84 4.04
CA PHE A 84 -5.42 -13.38 3.20
C PHE A 84 -5.57 -12.64 1.86
N ALA A 85 -5.88 -11.35 1.89
CA ALA A 85 -5.99 -10.46 0.72
C ALA A 85 -5.78 -9.00 1.14
N HIS A 86 -5.26 -8.17 0.23
CA HIS A 86 -4.91 -6.76 0.39
C HIS A 86 -3.72 -6.51 1.32
N MET A 87 -2.78 -5.68 0.88
CA MET A 87 -1.55 -5.27 1.56
C MET A 87 -0.46 -6.34 1.65
N GLU A 88 -0.71 -7.61 1.28
CA GLU A 88 0.30 -8.67 1.29
C GLU A 88 1.46 -8.37 0.33
N GLU A 89 1.13 -7.83 -0.83
CA GLU A 89 2.11 -7.39 -1.83
C GLU A 89 2.91 -6.18 -1.36
N ILE A 90 2.25 -5.24 -0.68
CA ILE A 90 2.90 -4.04 -0.13
C ILE A 90 3.85 -4.44 1.02
N ASP A 91 3.41 -5.35 1.90
CA ASP A 91 4.23 -5.90 2.96
C ASP A 91 5.48 -6.63 2.41
N LEU A 92 5.31 -7.45 1.38
CA LEU A 92 6.42 -8.13 0.70
C LEU A 92 7.39 -7.11 0.09
N CYS A 93 6.88 -6.15 -0.65
CA CYS A 93 7.67 -5.08 -1.26
C CYS A 93 8.45 -4.29 -0.22
N TRP A 94 7.85 -3.97 0.93
CA TRP A 94 8.55 -3.28 2.01
C TRP A 94 9.71 -4.11 2.56
N ARG A 95 9.49 -5.42 2.81
CA ARG A 95 10.57 -6.33 3.25
C ARG A 95 11.71 -6.42 2.24
N ILE A 96 11.40 -6.51 0.95
CA ILE A 96 12.36 -6.53 -0.16
C ILE A 96 13.18 -5.23 -0.16
N LYS A 97 12.54 -4.07 -0.12
CA LYS A 97 13.21 -2.76 -0.09
C LYS A 97 14.06 -2.57 1.16
N SER A 98 13.57 -3.04 2.31
CA SER A 98 14.33 -2.99 3.57
C SER A 98 15.61 -3.81 3.54
N ARG A 99 15.72 -4.78 2.65
CA ARG A 99 16.95 -5.56 2.36
C ARG A 99 17.87 -4.90 1.33
N GLY A 100 17.51 -3.71 0.82
CA GLY A 100 18.33 -2.94 -0.12
C GLY A 100 18.05 -3.18 -1.60
N PHE A 101 17.03 -3.97 -1.93
CA PHE A 101 16.64 -4.18 -3.33
C PHE A 101 15.74 -3.05 -3.84
N LYS A 102 15.73 -2.88 -5.17
CA LYS A 102 14.90 -1.93 -5.89
C LYS A 102 13.67 -2.61 -6.47
N ILE A 103 12.57 -1.88 -6.55
CA ILE A 103 11.35 -2.22 -7.29
C ILE A 103 11.14 -1.11 -8.31
N VAL A 104 10.83 -1.49 -9.55
CA VAL A 104 10.79 -0.56 -10.69
C VAL A 104 9.46 -0.66 -11.41
N TYR A 105 8.96 0.47 -11.84
CA TYR A 105 7.86 0.59 -12.79
C TYR A 105 8.41 0.66 -14.23
N GLU A 106 7.85 -0.16 -15.13
CA GLU A 106 8.23 -0.22 -16.55
C GLU A 106 7.04 0.14 -17.44
N PRO A 107 6.98 1.38 -17.98
CA PRO A 107 5.84 1.87 -18.75
C PRO A 107 5.70 1.28 -20.14
N GLN A 108 6.77 0.70 -20.73
CA GLN A 108 6.70 0.10 -22.06
C GLN A 108 5.96 -1.24 -22.05
N SER A 109 5.91 -1.91 -20.91
CA SER A 109 5.06 -3.08 -20.69
C SER A 109 3.70 -2.62 -20.17
N VAL A 110 2.62 -2.98 -20.84
CA VAL A 110 1.25 -2.57 -20.50
C VAL A 110 0.40 -3.81 -20.25
N VAL A 111 -0.37 -3.77 -19.17
CA VAL A 111 -1.34 -4.79 -18.78
C VAL A 111 -2.70 -4.13 -18.59
N PHE A 112 -3.75 -4.73 -19.14
CA PHE A 112 -5.14 -4.36 -18.89
C PHE A 112 -5.70 -5.28 -17.81
N HIS A 113 -6.21 -4.70 -16.73
CA HIS A 113 -6.70 -5.44 -15.58
C HIS A 113 -8.19 -5.19 -15.33
N LEU A 114 -8.92 -6.30 -15.14
CA LEU A 114 -10.35 -6.25 -14.77
C LEU A 114 -10.47 -6.13 -13.26
N GLY A 115 -10.52 -4.91 -12.76
CA GLY A 115 -10.62 -4.64 -11.32
C GLY A 115 -11.92 -5.19 -10.70
N GLY A 116 -11.87 -5.47 -9.38
CA GLY A 116 -13.09 -5.84 -8.61
C GLY A 116 -13.50 -7.30 -8.69
N GLY A 117 -12.73 -8.16 -9.37
CA GLY A 117 -13.10 -9.57 -9.59
C GLY A 117 -13.18 -10.44 -8.32
N THR A 118 -12.49 -10.08 -7.23
CA THR A 118 -12.44 -10.90 -6.02
C THR A 118 -13.32 -10.37 -4.88
N LEU A 119 -13.33 -9.07 -4.65
CA LEU A 119 -14.14 -8.43 -3.61
C LEU A 119 -14.68 -7.10 -4.14
N SER A 120 -15.98 -6.85 -3.98
CA SER A 120 -16.57 -5.56 -4.34
C SER A 120 -15.93 -4.41 -3.56
N TYR A 121 -15.83 -3.24 -4.18
CA TYR A 121 -15.11 -2.10 -3.61
C TYR A 121 -15.65 -1.64 -2.25
N ASP A 122 -16.94 -1.80 -1.98
CA ASP A 122 -17.63 -1.31 -0.79
C ASP A 122 -17.95 -2.42 0.23
N SER A 123 -17.40 -3.64 0.06
CA SER A 123 -17.68 -4.72 0.99
C SER A 123 -17.09 -4.45 2.38
N PRO A 124 -17.84 -4.66 3.47
CA PRO A 124 -17.35 -4.55 4.85
C PRO A 124 -16.11 -5.42 5.10
N GLN A 125 -16.03 -6.56 4.42
CA GLN A 125 -14.87 -7.46 4.47
C GLN A 125 -13.60 -6.76 3.93
N LYS A 126 -13.71 -6.05 2.82
CA LYS A 126 -12.58 -5.29 2.25
C LYS A 126 -12.13 -4.16 3.16
N VAL A 127 -13.10 -3.43 3.76
CA VAL A 127 -12.79 -2.39 4.76
C VAL A 127 -12.02 -3.01 5.93
N TYR A 128 -12.54 -4.09 6.50
CA TYR A 128 -11.89 -4.81 7.61
C TYR A 128 -10.47 -5.23 7.26
N LEU A 129 -10.27 -5.89 6.11
CA LEU A 129 -8.94 -6.35 5.68
C LEU A 129 -7.97 -5.19 5.48
N ASN A 130 -8.40 -4.10 4.85
CA ASN A 130 -7.56 -2.93 4.64
C ASN A 130 -7.07 -2.31 5.95
N PHE A 131 -7.94 -2.13 6.95
CA PHE A 131 -7.53 -1.58 8.25
C PHE A 131 -6.66 -2.57 9.03
N ARG A 132 -7.07 -3.85 9.14
CA ARG A 132 -6.31 -4.89 9.84
C ARG A 132 -4.91 -5.07 9.24
N ASN A 133 -4.84 -5.28 7.95
CA ASN A 133 -3.61 -5.60 7.26
C ASN A 133 -2.66 -4.40 7.22
N ASN A 134 -3.18 -3.19 7.11
CA ASN A 134 -2.36 -1.99 7.20
C ASN A 134 -1.72 -1.84 8.59
N LEU A 135 -2.46 -2.08 9.68
CA LEU A 135 -1.90 -2.10 11.03
C LEU A 135 -0.82 -3.18 11.18
N TRP A 136 -1.06 -4.37 10.63
CA TRP A 136 -0.08 -5.47 10.67
C TRP A 136 1.18 -5.16 9.89
N MET A 137 1.03 -4.63 8.67
CA MET A 137 2.14 -4.19 7.82
C MET A 137 2.99 -3.13 8.52
N LEU A 138 2.37 -2.08 9.05
CA LEU A 138 3.05 -1.03 9.80
C LEU A 138 3.78 -1.59 11.03
N PHE A 139 3.10 -2.43 11.83
CA PHE A 139 3.69 -3.03 13.02
C PHE A 139 4.92 -3.86 12.67
N LYS A 140 4.87 -4.67 11.61
CA LYS A 140 5.99 -5.52 11.18
C LYS A 140 7.18 -4.70 10.67
N ASN A 141 6.93 -3.73 9.79
CA ASN A 141 7.96 -3.12 8.95
C ASN A 141 8.53 -1.80 9.48
N LEU A 142 7.77 -1.01 10.26
CA LEU A 142 8.25 0.29 10.74
C LEU A 142 9.52 0.16 11.59
N PRO A 143 10.60 0.92 11.29
CA PRO A 143 11.80 0.98 12.11
C PRO A 143 11.49 1.44 13.54
N LYS A 144 12.25 0.93 14.53
CA LYS A 144 12.01 1.22 15.97
C LYS A 144 11.89 2.72 16.27
N LYS A 145 12.75 3.55 15.67
CA LYS A 145 12.78 5.01 15.93
C LYS A 145 11.47 5.71 15.51
N GLN A 146 10.81 5.22 14.46
CA GLN A 146 9.59 5.84 13.92
C GLN A 146 8.32 5.20 14.47
N PHE A 147 8.43 3.97 14.99
CA PHE A 147 7.30 3.11 15.32
C PHE A 147 6.27 3.78 16.24
N LYS A 148 6.68 4.25 17.43
CA LYS A 148 5.74 4.79 18.43
C LYS A 148 4.92 5.95 17.86
N ARG A 149 5.60 6.93 17.24
CA ARG A 149 4.94 8.13 16.70
C ARG A 149 4.00 7.79 15.53
N VAL A 150 4.50 7.05 14.54
CA VAL A 150 3.71 6.73 13.34
C VAL A 150 2.53 5.84 13.68
N PHE A 151 2.77 4.80 14.47
CA PHE A 151 1.74 3.85 14.86
C PHE A 151 0.63 4.50 15.70
N PHE A 152 0.99 5.32 16.68
CA PHE A 152 0.00 6.08 17.48
C PHE A 152 -0.83 7.02 16.60
N THR A 153 -0.17 7.82 15.74
CA THR A 153 -0.89 8.71 14.80
C THR A 153 -1.85 7.90 13.92
N ARG A 154 -1.43 6.72 13.46
CA ARG A 154 -2.29 5.85 12.65
C ARG A 154 -3.51 5.36 13.41
N LEU A 155 -3.37 4.97 14.68
CA LEU A 155 -4.52 4.59 15.51
C LEU A 155 -5.54 5.74 15.63
N VAL A 156 -5.05 6.97 15.82
CA VAL A 156 -5.92 8.17 15.86
C VAL A 156 -6.63 8.38 14.51
N LEU A 157 -5.90 8.29 13.39
CA LEU A 157 -6.50 8.45 12.06
C LEU A 157 -7.54 7.36 11.73
N ASP A 158 -7.31 6.13 12.18
CA ASP A 158 -8.29 5.05 12.06
C ASP A 158 -9.54 5.32 12.91
N GLY A 159 -9.36 5.89 14.11
CA GLY A 159 -10.47 6.37 14.93
C GLY A 159 -11.31 7.45 14.23
N VAL A 160 -10.64 8.42 13.60
CA VAL A 160 -11.32 9.47 12.79
C VAL A 160 -12.09 8.83 11.61
N ALA A 161 -11.50 7.85 10.93
CA ALA A 161 -12.18 7.13 9.85
C ALA A 161 -13.41 6.36 10.36
N ALA A 162 -13.30 5.70 11.53
CA ALA A 162 -14.43 5.03 12.18
C ALA A 162 -15.57 6.00 12.52
N LEU A 163 -15.25 7.16 13.10
CA LEU A 163 -16.23 8.22 13.37
C LEU A 163 -16.88 8.76 12.10
N LYS A 164 -16.13 8.88 11.01
CA LYS A 164 -16.70 9.28 9.72
C LYS A 164 -17.71 8.25 9.19
N PHE A 165 -17.43 6.95 9.32
CA PHE A 165 -18.40 5.90 8.99
C PHE A 165 -19.67 6.03 9.85
N LEU A 166 -19.51 6.26 11.15
CA LEU A 166 -20.63 6.40 12.08
C LEU A 166 -21.47 7.63 11.74
N ALA A 167 -20.85 8.78 11.49
CA ALA A 167 -21.55 10.02 11.09
C ALA A 167 -22.29 9.86 9.76
N GLY A 168 -21.79 9.02 8.84
CA GLY A 168 -22.45 8.65 7.59
C GLY A 168 -23.46 7.51 7.73
N LEU A 169 -23.86 7.11 8.95
CA LEU A 169 -24.76 5.99 9.27
C LEU A 169 -24.31 4.64 8.69
N ASN A 170 -23.01 4.51 8.38
CA ASN A 170 -22.42 3.25 7.92
C ASN A 170 -21.88 2.43 9.10
N PHE A 171 -22.79 1.79 9.85
CA PHE A 171 -22.44 0.97 11.01
C PHE A 171 -21.56 -0.24 10.65
N THR A 172 -21.75 -0.81 9.46
CA THR A 172 -20.93 -1.95 9.01
C THR A 172 -19.47 -1.53 8.77
N GLY A 173 -19.23 -0.38 8.17
CA GLY A 173 -17.89 0.22 8.03
C GLY A 173 -17.26 0.54 9.38
N PHE A 174 -18.00 1.16 10.29
CA PHE A 174 -17.55 1.42 11.66
C PHE A 174 -17.11 0.12 12.36
N MET A 175 -17.97 -0.90 12.35
CA MET A 175 -17.68 -2.19 12.98
C MET A 175 -16.51 -2.91 12.32
N ALA A 176 -16.30 -2.73 11.01
CA ALA A 176 -15.15 -3.29 10.31
C ALA A 176 -13.83 -2.71 10.86
N VAL A 177 -13.76 -1.40 11.11
CA VAL A 177 -12.58 -0.76 11.73
C VAL A 177 -12.37 -1.28 13.16
N VAL A 178 -13.43 -1.33 13.98
CA VAL A 178 -13.33 -1.85 15.35
C VAL A 178 -12.82 -3.29 15.36
N LYS A 179 -13.40 -4.17 14.53
CA LYS A 179 -12.96 -5.57 14.39
C LYS A 179 -11.51 -5.68 13.94
N ALA A 180 -11.05 -4.79 13.06
CA ALA A 180 -9.65 -4.76 12.60
C ALA A 180 -8.69 -4.47 13.76
N HIS A 181 -9.01 -3.50 14.61
CA HIS A 181 -8.21 -3.19 15.80
C HIS A 181 -8.24 -4.34 16.84
N VAL A 182 -9.41 -4.91 17.10
CA VAL A 182 -9.53 -6.10 17.97
C VAL A 182 -8.67 -7.25 17.45
N ALA A 183 -8.72 -7.51 16.14
CA ALA A 183 -7.89 -8.55 15.51
C ALA A 183 -6.39 -8.27 15.66
N PHE A 184 -5.97 -7.00 15.57
CA PHE A 184 -4.58 -6.61 15.81
C PHE A 184 -4.13 -6.98 17.24
N TYR A 185 -4.91 -6.62 18.26
CA TYR A 185 -4.56 -6.93 19.65
C TYR A 185 -4.61 -8.43 19.95
N LYS A 186 -5.61 -9.16 19.43
CA LYS A 186 -5.69 -10.63 19.58
C LYS A 186 -4.47 -11.36 19.00
N ASN A 187 -3.92 -10.85 17.88
CA ASN A 187 -2.78 -11.45 17.21
C ASN A 187 -1.42 -10.84 17.61
N PHE A 188 -1.39 -9.97 18.62
CA PHE A 188 -0.22 -9.19 18.99
C PHE A 188 1.03 -10.05 19.26
N SER A 189 0.90 -11.19 19.93
CA SER A 189 2.02 -12.09 20.23
C SER A 189 2.65 -12.66 18.94
N ALA A 190 1.81 -13.14 18.01
CA ALA A 190 2.27 -13.65 16.71
C ALA A 190 2.93 -12.54 15.87
N LEU A 191 2.29 -11.37 15.81
CA LEU A 191 2.84 -10.20 15.12
C LEU A 191 4.17 -9.75 15.70
N ARG A 192 4.35 -9.81 17.03
CA ARG A 192 5.62 -9.49 17.70
C ARG A 192 6.75 -10.43 17.28
N LYS A 193 6.46 -11.72 17.11
CA LYS A 193 7.43 -12.71 16.59
C LYS A 193 7.81 -12.34 15.14
N LYS A 194 6.83 -12.14 14.25
CA LYS A 194 7.07 -11.71 12.86
C LYS A 194 7.86 -10.40 12.79
N ARG A 195 7.50 -9.40 13.61
CA ARG A 195 8.27 -8.16 13.71
C ARG A 195 9.73 -8.39 14.08
N LYS A 196 10.02 -9.26 15.06
CA LYS A 196 11.39 -9.56 15.45
C LYS A 196 12.22 -10.08 14.27
N THR A 197 11.66 -11.00 13.49
CA THR A 197 12.31 -11.53 12.27
C THR A 197 12.55 -10.42 11.24
N VAL A 198 11.50 -9.69 10.87
CA VAL A 198 11.59 -8.61 9.86
C VAL A 198 12.60 -7.54 10.28
N GLN A 199 12.56 -7.09 11.54
CA GLN A 199 13.46 -6.02 12.03
C GLN A 199 14.94 -6.46 12.06
N HIS A 200 15.23 -7.74 12.20
CA HIS A 200 16.60 -8.27 12.15
C HIS A 200 17.20 -8.17 10.74
N GLU A 201 16.36 -8.24 9.71
CA GLU A 201 16.76 -8.25 8.31
C GLU A 201 16.81 -6.85 7.66
N ILE A 202 16.45 -5.80 8.40
CA ILE A 202 16.42 -4.43 7.85
C ILE A 202 17.85 -3.89 7.72
N VAL A 203 18.26 -3.68 6.49
CA VAL A 203 19.49 -2.97 6.12
C VAL A 203 19.19 -1.50 5.80
N VAL A 204 18.13 -1.26 5.01
CA VAL A 204 17.69 0.10 4.61
C VAL A 204 16.45 0.49 5.41
N LYS A 205 16.54 1.62 6.12
CA LYS A 205 15.47 2.12 7.02
C LYS A 205 14.65 3.27 6.44
N GLN A 206 15.14 3.90 5.40
CA GLN A 206 14.48 5.03 4.74
C GLN A 206 14.38 4.73 3.25
N HIS A 207 13.23 4.98 2.68
CA HIS A 207 12.94 4.73 1.28
C HIS A 207 12.52 6.03 0.62
N ARG A 208 13.15 6.39 -0.49
CA ARG A 208 12.86 7.63 -1.24
C ARG A 208 11.43 7.63 -1.77
N GLU A 209 10.89 6.47 -2.06
CA GLU A 209 9.54 6.24 -2.58
C GLU A 209 8.46 6.22 -1.49
N MET A 210 8.82 6.52 -0.25
CA MET A 210 7.87 6.78 0.83
C MET A 210 7.65 8.29 0.95
N CYS A 211 6.42 8.73 0.68
CA CYS A 211 6.07 10.14 0.76
C CYS A 211 6.16 10.65 2.22
N PRO A 212 6.95 11.69 2.50
CA PRO A 212 7.12 12.22 3.87
C PRO A 212 5.91 13.02 4.36
N LYS A 213 4.95 13.29 3.48
CA LYS A 213 3.72 14.05 3.77
C LYS A 213 2.52 13.09 3.87
N SER A 214 1.47 13.48 4.59
CA SER A 214 0.23 12.69 4.67
C SER A 214 -0.59 12.81 3.39
N ILE A 215 -0.85 11.68 2.73
CA ILE A 215 -1.74 11.62 1.56
C ILE A 215 -3.17 11.99 1.94
N MET A 216 -3.63 11.57 3.12
CA MET A 216 -4.97 11.91 3.61
C MET A 216 -5.15 13.43 3.77
N TRP A 217 -4.13 14.11 4.34
CA TRP A 217 -4.15 15.56 4.47
C TRP A 217 -4.12 16.26 3.10
N LYS A 218 -3.24 15.81 2.21
CA LYS A 218 -3.13 16.33 0.85
C LYS A 218 -4.46 16.22 0.11
N PHE A 219 -5.10 15.06 0.16
CA PHE A 219 -6.34 14.78 -0.55
C PHE A 219 -7.55 15.53 0.03
N PHE A 220 -7.82 15.36 1.33
CA PHE A 220 -9.05 15.89 1.94
C PHE A 220 -8.99 17.39 2.25
N ILE A 221 -7.84 17.89 2.72
CA ILE A 221 -7.69 19.28 3.15
C ILE A 221 -7.16 20.17 2.02
N GLN A 222 -6.06 19.75 1.37
CA GLN A 222 -5.45 20.54 0.31
C GLN A 222 -6.07 20.29 -1.07
N LYS A 223 -7.03 19.37 -1.20
CA LYS A 223 -7.73 19.02 -2.46
C LYS A 223 -6.80 18.57 -3.61
N LYS A 224 -5.61 18.06 -3.26
CA LYS A 224 -4.66 17.53 -4.22
C LYS A 224 -5.04 16.10 -4.58
N LYS A 225 -5.60 15.93 -5.78
CA LYS A 225 -6.23 14.67 -6.22
C LYS A 225 -5.38 13.89 -7.20
N LYS A 226 -4.41 14.53 -7.85
CA LYS A 226 -3.49 13.91 -8.81
C LYS A 226 -2.11 13.72 -8.20
N PHE A 227 -1.40 12.71 -8.67
CA PHE A 227 -0.03 12.46 -8.22
C PHE A 227 0.91 13.64 -8.51
N SER A 228 0.76 14.28 -9.68
CA SER A 228 1.50 15.49 -10.05
C SER A 228 1.34 16.66 -9.09
N ASP A 229 0.23 16.70 -8.33
CA ASP A 229 -0.07 17.79 -7.39
C ASP A 229 0.67 17.64 -6.05
N LEU A 230 1.33 16.48 -5.81
CA LEU A 230 1.79 16.12 -4.47
C LEU A 230 3.09 16.79 -4.04
N ASP A 231 3.83 17.49 -4.90
CA ASP A 231 5.20 17.96 -4.62
C ASP A 231 6.08 16.81 -4.07
N PHE A 232 5.97 15.65 -4.66
CA PHE A 232 6.67 14.43 -4.30
C PHE A 232 7.50 13.99 -5.49
N MET A 233 8.76 14.37 -5.50
CA MET A 233 9.73 13.93 -6.51
C MET A 233 10.43 12.65 -6.06
N ILE A 234 10.61 11.74 -7.00
CA ILE A 234 11.18 10.40 -6.80
C ILE A 234 12.55 10.35 -7.46
#